data_b9f00478a03c65e2ad549ee3effdaef3
#
_entry.id   b9f00478a03c65e2ad549ee3effdaef3
#
_cell.length_a   1.000
_cell.length_b   1.000
_cell.length_c   1.000
_cell.angle_alpha   90.00
_cell.angle_beta   90.00
_cell.angle_gamma   90.00
#
_symmetry.space_group_name_H-M   'P 1'
#
loop_
_entity.id
_entity.type
_entity.pdbx_description
1 polymer ?
#
loop_
_entity_poly.entity_id
_entity_poly.type
_entity_poly.pdbx_seq_one_letter_code
_entity_poly.pdbx_strand_id
1 'polypeptide(L)'
;MSHRDVMKTYNSIVTMIERKMGKSTTTDNVELERMGRTLLGTKFKGVYASDGIPALTAKQPYAIINNKPAPGEHWLGVARVPRTGRVMVYDSFGRSHAKLLPGKLPPGTHDTDRDVEQSVAQTNCGQRSLAWLVVFDRLGPAAARLV
;
A
#
# COMPACT_ATOMS: atom_id res chain seq x y z
N MET A 1 4.68 -14.72 -13.86
CA MET A 1 3.35 -14.74 -13.25
C MET A 1 2.41 -13.86 -14.04
N SER A 2 1.23 -14.36 -14.37
CA SER A 2 0.26 -13.56 -15.14
C SER A 2 -0.44 -12.55 -14.23
N HIS A 3 -1.03 -11.53 -14.84
CA HIS A 3 -1.89 -10.57 -14.14
C HIS A 3 -2.99 -11.29 -13.36
N ARG A 4 -3.61 -12.31 -13.97
CA ARG A 4 -4.66 -13.11 -13.34
C ARG A 4 -4.17 -13.81 -12.06
N ASP A 5 -2.97 -14.40 -12.10
CA ASP A 5 -2.39 -15.09 -10.94
C ASP A 5 -2.08 -14.10 -9.81
N VAL A 6 -1.52 -12.95 -10.16
CA VAL A 6 -1.21 -11.91 -9.20
C VAL A 6 -2.50 -11.41 -8.53
N MET A 7 -3.55 -11.16 -9.30
CA MET A 7 -4.82 -10.69 -8.77
C MET A 7 -5.50 -11.72 -7.88
N LYS A 8 -5.37 -13.00 -8.21
CA LYS A 8 -5.88 -14.08 -7.37
C LYS A 8 -5.20 -14.07 -6.00
N THR A 9 -3.89 -13.94 -5.98
CA THR A 9 -3.10 -13.84 -4.74
C THR A 9 -3.48 -12.59 -3.94
N TYR A 10 -3.53 -11.44 -4.62
CA TYR A 10 -3.92 -10.18 -3.99
C TYR A 10 -5.30 -10.27 -3.34
N ASN A 11 -6.30 -10.76 -4.06
CA ASN A 11 -7.66 -10.87 -3.54
C ASN A 11 -7.76 -11.84 -2.36
N SER A 12 -6.99 -12.92 -2.38
CA SER A 12 -6.91 -13.85 -1.24
C SER A 12 -6.34 -13.17 -0.01
N ILE A 13 -5.33 -12.33 -0.19
CA ILE A 13 -4.71 -11.58 0.91
C ILE A 13 -5.68 -10.54 1.45
N VAL A 14 -6.37 -9.81 0.58
CA VAL A 14 -7.42 -8.85 1.00
C VAL A 14 -8.46 -9.56 1.87
N THR A 15 -8.95 -10.70 1.41
CA THR A 15 -9.94 -11.47 2.16
C THR A 15 -9.41 -11.88 3.54
N MET A 16 -8.18 -12.36 3.61
CA MET A 16 -7.56 -12.75 4.87
C MET A 16 -7.44 -11.58 5.84
N ILE A 17 -6.99 -10.42 5.34
CA ILE A 17 -6.84 -9.22 6.16
C ILE A 17 -8.21 -8.74 6.65
N GLU A 18 -9.22 -8.74 5.78
CA GLU A 18 -10.58 -8.33 6.15
C GLU A 18 -11.19 -9.24 7.23
N ARG A 19 -10.88 -10.53 7.23
CA ARG A 19 -11.33 -11.45 8.27
C ARG A 19 -10.74 -11.10 9.63
N LYS A 20 -9.51 -10.60 9.65
CA LYS A 20 -8.80 -10.27 10.89
C LYS A 20 -9.10 -8.85 11.38
N MET A 21 -9.26 -7.90 10.46
CA MET A 21 -9.43 -6.47 10.76
C MET A 21 -10.86 -5.96 10.58
N GLY A 22 -11.70 -6.73 9.88
CA GLY A 22 -13.01 -6.27 9.45
C GLY A 22 -12.97 -5.62 8.07
N LYS A 23 -14.13 -5.43 7.49
CA LYS A 23 -14.29 -4.91 6.12
C LYS A 23 -14.38 -3.40 6.07
N SER A 24 -14.74 -2.78 7.18
CA SER A 24 -14.93 -1.34 7.27
C SER A 24 -13.59 -0.62 7.45
N THR A 25 -13.50 0.56 6.94
CA THR A 25 -12.31 1.41 6.98
C THR A 25 -12.26 2.39 8.10
N THR A 26 -13.08 2.30 9.06
CA THR A 26 -12.78 2.97 10.30
C THR A 26 -11.59 2.31 11.00
N THR A 27 -10.77 1.62 10.23
CA THR A 27 -9.49 1.09 10.65
C THR A 27 -8.62 2.27 11.06
N ASP A 28 -8.28 2.37 12.31
CA ASP A 28 -7.39 3.41 12.77
C ASP A 28 -5.92 3.06 12.46
N ASN A 29 -5.04 4.03 12.65
CA ASN A 29 -3.61 3.85 12.41
C ASN A 29 -3.03 2.70 13.22
N VAL A 30 -3.53 2.50 14.44
CA VAL A 30 -3.00 1.50 15.38
C VAL A 30 -3.26 0.10 14.89
N GLU A 31 -4.48 -0.19 14.44
CA GLU A 31 -4.83 -1.50 13.90
C GLU A 31 -4.07 -1.82 12.63
N LEU A 32 -3.99 -0.85 11.72
CA LEU A 32 -3.29 -1.00 10.45
C LEU A 32 -1.80 -1.23 10.67
N GLU A 33 -1.20 -0.50 11.61
CA GLU A 33 0.20 -0.68 11.95
C GLU A 33 0.46 -2.04 12.59
N ARG A 34 -0.40 -2.48 13.49
CA ARG A 34 -0.29 -3.80 14.12
C ARG A 34 -0.34 -4.92 13.09
N MET A 35 -1.29 -4.85 12.18
CA MET A 35 -1.43 -5.87 11.13
C MET A 35 -0.25 -5.83 10.17
N GLY A 36 0.23 -4.63 9.82
CA GLY A 36 1.42 -4.46 8.98
C GLY A 36 2.66 -5.11 9.60
N ARG A 37 2.88 -4.90 10.88
CA ARG A 37 4.00 -5.53 11.59
C ARG A 37 3.83 -7.04 11.72
N THR A 38 2.60 -7.50 11.89
CA THR A 38 2.30 -8.94 11.92
C THR A 38 2.63 -9.61 10.59
N LEU A 39 2.28 -9.00 9.47
CA LEU A 39 2.43 -9.60 8.14
C LEU A 39 3.80 -9.35 7.50
N LEU A 40 4.42 -8.23 7.78
CA LEU A 40 5.67 -7.79 7.14
C LEU A 40 6.85 -7.70 8.10
N GLY A 41 6.61 -7.85 9.39
CA GLY A 41 7.66 -7.82 10.41
C GLY A 41 8.35 -6.47 10.48
N THR A 42 9.67 -6.50 10.68
CA THR A 42 10.50 -5.30 10.80
C THR A 42 10.64 -4.53 9.49
N LYS A 43 10.28 -5.12 8.36
CA LYS A 43 10.29 -4.44 7.06
C LYS A 43 9.22 -3.36 6.96
N PHE A 44 8.18 -3.44 7.76
CA PHE A 44 7.11 -2.45 7.77
C PHE A 44 7.53 -1.25 8.61
N LYS A 45 7.74 -0.11 7.96
CA LYS A 45 8.16 1.12 8.64
C LYS A 45 7.05 1.69 9.51
N GLY A 46 5.82 1.63 9.05
CA GLY A 46 4.67 2.11 9.80
C GLY A 46 3.63 2.81 8.94
N VAL A 47 2.73 3.49 9.61
CA VAL A 47 1.62 4.24 9.01
C VAL A 47 1.84 5.73 9.28
N TYR A 48 1.78 6.55 8.24
CA TYR A 48 2.13 7.97 8.31
C TYR A 48 1.09 8.83 7.57
N ALA A 49 1.01 10.10 7.94
CA ALA A 49 0.22 11.09 7.21
C ALA A 49 1.07 11.76 6.13
N SER A 50 0.41 12.45 5.20
CA SER A 50 1.08 13.06 4.05
C SER A 50 2.07 14.18 4.41
N ASP A 51 1.96 14.75 5.60
CA ASP A 51 2.87 15.78 6.11
C ASP A 51 4.09 15.22 6.84
N GLY A 52 4.19 13.90 6.97
CA GLY A 52 5.28 13.25 7.69
C GLY A 52 5.75 11.96 7.02
N ILE A 53 5.89 11.94 5.69
CA ILE A 53 6.30 10.75 4.96
C ILE A 53 7.78 10.47 5.23
N PRO A 54 8.12 9.28 5.75
CA PRO A 54 9.51 8.92 6.04
C PRO A 54 10.24 8.48 4.78
N ALA A 55 11.57 8.57 4.81
CA ALA A 55 12.41 7.93 3.81
C ALA A 55 12.37 6.41 4.01
N LEU A 56 12.10 5.68 2.94
CA LEU A 56 12.14 4.22 2.98
C LEU A 56 13.58 3.74 2.78
N THR A 57 13.94 2.67 3.45
CA THR A 57 15.29 2.09 3.40
C THR A 57 15.24 0.64 2.95
N ALA A 58 16.41 0.06 2.65
CA ALA A 58 16.49 -1.36 2.29
C ALA A 58 15.99 -2.27 3.43
N LYS A 59 16.16 -1.87 4.67
CA LYS A 59 15.72 -2.64 5.84
C LYS A 59 14.23 -2.45 6.15
N GLN A 60 13.70 -1.26 5.85
CA GLN A 60 12.31 -0.92 6.08
C GLN A 60 11.72 -0.33 4.81
N PRO A 61 11.47 -1.19 3.80
CA PRO A 61 11.06 -0.72 2.47
C PRO A 61 9.58 -0.42 2.34
N TYR A 62 8.76 -0.68 3.35
CA TYR A 62 7.30 -0.62 3.25
C TYR A 62 6.68 0.37 4.23
N ALA A 63 5.70 1.13 3.74
CA ALA A 63 4.89 2.01 4.59
C ALA A 63 3.49 2.17 4.00
N ILE A 64 2.56 2.62 4.83
CA ILE A 64 1.24 3.04 4.40
C ILE A 64 1.11 4.52 4.70
N ILE A 65 0.66 5.28 3.71
CA ILE A 65 0.58 6.73 3.80
C ILE A 65 -0.87 7.16 3.64
N ASN A 66 -1.33 8.04 4.53
CA ASN A 66 -2.58 8.72 4.32
C ASN A 66 -2.35 9.91 3.39
N ASN A 67 -3.25 10.12 2.42
CA ASN A 67 -3.08 11.18 1.42
C ASN A 67 -3.33 12.59 1.97
N LYS A 68 -3.77 12.70 3.22
CA LYS A 68 -3.99 13.99 3.89
C LYS A 68 -3.33 14.00 5.26
N PRO A 69 -3.05 15.21 5.82
CA PRO A 69 -2.73 15.33 7.23
C PRO A 69 -3.89 14.79 8.07
N ALA A 70 -3.64 14.40 9.30
CA ALA A 70 -4.66 13.82 10.18
C ALA A 70 -5.86 14.78 10.38
N PRO A 71 -7.12 14.28 10.42
CA PRO A 71 -7.50 12.90 10.14
C PRO A 71 -7.49 12.63 8.63
N GLY A 72 -6.90 11.53 8.23
CA GLY A 72 -6.78 11.20 6.82
C GLY A 72 -8.05 10.56 6.26
N GLU A 73 -8.17 10.60 4.93
CA GLU A 73 -9.33 10.07 4.22
C GLU A 73 -9.05 8.82 3.41
N HIS A 74 -7.80 8.62 2.97
CA HIS A 74 -7.48 7.54 2.05
C HIS A 74 -6.06 7.03 2.29
N TRP A 75 -5.90 5.71 2.27
CA TRP A 75 -4.62 5.04 2.50
C TRP A 75 -4.01 4.58 1.20
N LEU A 76 -2.69 4.73 1.09
CA LEU A 76 -1.87 4.32 -0.05
C LEU A 76 -0.76 3.40 0.44
N GLY A 77 -0.41 2.39 -0.37
CA GLY A 77 0.77 1.57 -0.13
C GLY A 77 1.98 2.18 -0.81
N VAL A 78 3.11 2.25 -0.12
CA VAL A 78 4.38 2.69 -0.72
C VAL A 78 5.46 1.66 -0.42
N ALA A 79 6.27 1.34 -1.43
CA ALA A 79 7.31 0.34 -1.33
C ALA A 79 8.57 0.81 -2.05
N ARG A 80 9.73 0.53 -1.44
CA ARG A 80 11.03 0.78 -2.06
C ARG A 80 11.43 -0.46 -2.86
N VAL A 81 11.73 -0.28 -4.14
CA VAL A 81 12.19 -1.36 -5.02
C VAL A 81 13.64 -1.69 -4.68
N PRO A 82 13.96 -2.96 -4.34
CA PRO A 82 15.28 -3.29 -3.78
C PRO A 82 16.46 -2.91 -4.66
N ARG A 83 16.38 -3.15 -5.96
CA ARG A 83 17.53 -2.94 -6.86
C ARG A 83 17.77 -1.50 -7.23
N THR A 84 16.71 -0.71 -7.37
CA THR A 84 16.82 0.67 -7.87
C THR A 84 16.72 1.71 -6.79
N GLY A 85 16.16 1.35 -5.63
CA GLY A 85 15.83 2.30 -4.57
C GLY A 85 14.67 3.21 -4.90
N ARG A 86 14.03 3.05 -6.06
CA ARG A 86 12.85 3.82 -6.46
C ARG A 86 11.66 3.42 -5.62
N VAL A 87 10.72 4.33 -5.48
CA VAL A 87 9.49 4.10 -4.74
C VAL A 87 8.36 3.77 -5.71
N MET A 88 7.60 2.74 -5.38
CA MET A 88 6.38 2.36 -6.10
C MET A 88 5.18 2.65 -5.20
N VAL A 89 4.12 3.21 -5.78
CA VAL A 89 2.92 3.60 -5.04
C VAL A 89 1.69 2.86 -5.57
N TYR A 90 0.89 2.36 -4.64
CA TYR A 90 -0.37 1.71 -4.93
C TYR A 90 -1.54 2.50 -4.36
N ASP A 91 -2.49 2.85 -5.23
CA ASP A 91 -3.78 3.41 -4.88
C ASP A 91 -4.88 2.45 -5.36
N SER A 92 -5.73 1.98 -4.46
CA SER A 92 -6.80 1.05 -4.79
C SER A 92 -7.86 1.64 -5.74
N PHE A 93 -7.92 2.97 -5.88
CA PHE A 93 -8.77 3.65 -6.88
C PHE A 93 -8.04 3.90 -8.20
N GLY A 94 -6.80 3.50 -8.34
CA GLY A 94 -6.04 3.64 -9.58
C GLY A 94 -5.60 5.07 -9.92
N ARG A 95 -5.50 5.95 -8.94
CA ARG A 95 -5.08 7.34 -9.16
C ARG A 95 -3.56 7.47 -9.07
N SER A 96 -2.99 8.50 -9.68
CA SER A 96 -1.55 8.71 -9.65
C SER A 96 -1.07 9.29 -8.32
N HIS A 97 0.16 8.93 -7.92
CA HIS A 97 0.79 9.50 -6.72
C HIS A 97 1.01 11.01 -6.87
N ALA A 98 1.27 11.49 -8.07
CA ALA A 98 1.47 12.91 -8.32
C ALA A 98 0.21 13.72 -8.03
N LYS A 99 -0.96 13.13 -8.24
CA LYS A 99 -2.25 13.75 -7.91
C LYS A 99 -2.54 13.72 -6.41
N LEU A 100 -2.22 12.59 -5.76
CA LEU A 100 -2.58 12.37 -4.35
C LEU A 100 -1.57 12.96 -3.37
N LEU A 101 -0.29 12.92 -3.74
CA LEU A 101 0.83 13.36 -2.90
C LEU A 101 1.79 14.24 -3.71
N PRO A 102 1.31 15.38 -4.25
CA PRO A 102 2.13 16.21 -5.14
C PRO A 102 3.38 16.71 -4.42
N GLY A 103 4.55 16.44 -5.03
CA GLY A 103 5.85 16.88 -4.50
C GLY A 103 6.27 16.22 -3.19
N LYS A 104 5.58 15.18 -2.73
CA LYS A 104 5.83 14.55 -1.43
C LYS A 104 6.73 13.33 -1.50
N LEU A 105 6.91 12.76 -2.68
CA LEU A 105 7.66 11.53 -2.87
C LEU A 105 8.93 11.77 -3.68
N PRO A 106 9.95 10.90 -3.56
CA PRO A 106 11.22 11.09 -4.25
C PRO A 106 11.10 11.11 -5.77
N PRO A 107 12.04 11.76 -6.49
CA PRO A 107 12.10 11.65 -7.94
C PRO A 107 12.22 10.20 -8.39
N GLY A 108 11.57 9.87 -9.52
CA GLY A 108 11.56 8.50 -10.03
C GLY A 108 10.52 7.59 -9.40
N THR A 109 9.69 8.12 -8.50
CA THR A 109 8.53 7.38 -7.97
C THR A 109 7.56 7.06 -9.10
N HIS A 110 7.04 5.84 -9.10
CA HIS A 110 6.08 5.40 -10.12
C HIS A 110 4.89 4.66 -9.50
N ASP A 111 3.80 4.63 -10.23
CA ASP A 111 2.58 3.96 -9.82
C ASP A 111 2.55 2.51 -10.31
N THR A 112 1.61 1.72 -9.76
CA THR A 112 1.24 0.43 -10.33
C THR A 112 0.54 0.65 -11.67
N ASP A 113 -0.05 -0.40 -12.26
CA ASP A 113 -0.76 -0.30 -13.54
C ASP A 113 -2.01 0.59 -13.49
N ARG A 114 -2.40 1.02 -12.29
CA ARG A 114 -3.52 1.91 -12.01
C ARG A 114 -4.89 1.35 -12.37
N ASP A 115 -5.05 0.04 -12.24
CA ASP A 115 -6.36 -0.58 -12.26
C ASP A 115 -7.15 -0.20 -11.01
N VAL A 116 -8.47 -0.11 -11.15
CA VAL A 116 -9.35 0.21 -10.02
C VAL A 116 -9.79 -1.08 -9.36
N GLU A 117 -9.31 -1.33 -8.13
CA GLU A 117 -9.72 -2.50 -7.32
C GLU A 117 -10.84 -2.18 -6.33
N GLN A 118 -11.05 -0.90 -6.04
CA GLN A 118 -12.01 -0.46 -5.04
C GLN A 118 -13.08 0.40 -5.67
N SER A 119 -14.37 0.11 -5.38
CA SER A 119 -15.46 1.00 -5.78
C SER A 119 -15.61 2.14 -4.78
N VAL A 120 -16.27 3.23 -5.20
CA VAL A 120 -16.52 4.40 -4.34
C VAL A 120 -17.33 4.06 -3.09
N ALA A 121 -18.10 2.96 -3.11
CA ALA A 121 -18.87 2.50 -1.96
C ALA A 121 -18.04 1.68 -0.97
N GLN A 122 -16.88 1.21 -1.38
CA GLN A 122 -16.00 0.42 -0.52
C GLN A 122 -15.11 1.32 0.30
N THR A 123 -14.84 0.90 1.51
CA THR A 123 -14.07 1.67 2.48
C THR A 123 -12.86 0.89 3.02
N ASN A 124 -12.30 -0.03 2.22
CA ASN A 124 -11.22 -0.92 2.65
C ASN A 124 -9.85 -0.57 2.07
N CYS A 125 -9.60 0.72 1.81
CA CYS A 125 -8.33 1.16 1.22
C CYS A 125 -7.10 0.82 2.08
N GLY A 126 -7.23 0.85 3.40
CA GLY A 126 -6.15 0.44 4.29
C GLY A 126 -5.81 -1.03 4.16
N GLN A 127 -6.82 -1.89 4.17
CA GLN A 127 -6.66 -3.33 3.99
C GLN A 127 -6.07 -3.67 2.62
N ARG A 128 -6.53 -2.99 1.57
CA ARG A 128 -6.02 -3.18 0.21
C ARG A 128 -4.58 -2.71 0.07
N SER A 129 -4.22 -1.58 0.68
CA SER A 129 -2.85 -1.09 0.69
C SER A 129 -1.90 -2.08 1.37
N LEU A 130 -2.32 -2.64 2.50
CA LEU A 130 -1.55 -3.64 3.20
C LEU A 130 -1.43 -4.93 2.38
N ALA A 131 -2.52 -5.38 1.74
CA ALA A 131 -2.50 -6.55 0.87
C ALA A 131 -1.52 -6.36 -0.29
N TRP A 132 -1.47 -5.18 -0.88
CA TRP A 132 -0.53 -4.87 -1.94
C TRP A 132 0.93 -4.98 -1.46
N LEU A 133 1.22 -4.46 -0.27
CA LEU A 133 2.56 -4.60 0.31
C LEU A 133 2.96 -6.06 0.53
N VAL A 134 2.01 -6.89 0.93
CA VAL A 134 2.26 -8.34 1.09
C VAL A 134 2.54 -8.99 -0.27
N VAL A 135 1.81 -8.61 -1.32
CA VAL A 135 2.08 -9.07 -2.69
C VAL A 135 3.49 -8.65 -3.11
N PHE A 136 3.85 -7.39 -2.87
CA PHE A 136 5.18 -6.89 -3.18
C PHE A 136 6.27 -7.71 -2.48
N ASP A 137 6.07 -7.97 -1.19
CA ASP A 137 7.04 -8.72 -0.39
C ASP A 137 7.19 -10.17 -0.85
N ARG A 138 6.09 -10.83 -1.17
CA ARG A 138 6.08 -12.25 -1.54
C ARG A 138 6.45 -12.50 -3.00
N LEU A 139 5.96 -11.67 -3.91
CA LEU A 139 6.06 -11.89 -5.36
C LEU A 139 6.99 -10.92 -6.07
N GLY A 140 7.43 -9.85 -5.41
CA GLY A 140 8.35 -8.87 -5.95
C GLY A 140 7.68 -7.71 -6.69
N PRO A 141 8.49 -6.70 -7.09
CA PRO A 141 7.97 -5.47 -7.68
C PRO A 141 7.28 -5.66 -9.03
N ALA A 142 7.75 -6.57 -9.87
CA ALA A 142 7.13 -6.82 -11.18
C ALA A 142 5.69 -7.33 -11.02
N ALA A 143 5.45 -8.24 -10.07
CA ALA A 143 4.11 -8.74 -9.78
C ALA A 143 3.25 -7.64 -9.13
N ALA A 144 3.79 -6.92 -8.16
CA ALA A 144 3.08 -5.85 -7.47
C ALA A 144 2.62 -4.75 -8.42
N ARG A 145 3.38 -4.47 -9.47
CA ARG A 145 3.00 -3.49 -10.49
C ARG A 145 1.71 -3.85 -11.23
N LEU A 146 1.40 -5.14 -11.30
CA LEU A 146 0.22 -5.65 -12.01
C LEU A 146 -1.08 -5.57 -11.20
N VAL A 147 -1.01 -5.19 -9.95
CA VAL A 147 -2.20 -5.07 -9.09
C VAL A 147 -3.04 -3.84 -9.43
#